data_56fd2b936e024078cb8965b96653e990
#
_entry.id   56fd2b936e024078cb8965b96653e990
#
_cell.length_a   1.000
_cell.length_b   1.000
_cell.length_c   1.000
_cell.angle_alpha   90.00
_cell.angle_beta   90.00
_cell.angle_gamma   90.00
#
_symmetry.space_group_name_H-M   'P 1'
#
loop_
_entity.id
_entity.type
_entity.pdbx_description
1 polymer ?
#
loop_
_entity_poly.entity_id
_entity_poly.type
_entity_poly.pdbx_seq_one_letter_code
_entity_poly.pdbx_strand_id
1 'polypeptide(L)'
;MKYILLCICLLSLLGCGTDTKTQQDTKPTTTANEQAKTEQDARVMAAKQALSSGDYAKAIEEATASIKDNPNNVDAYSVRGFATALNGDTTKGLADTKKAYDLDPNNVANYYNMAMVYKLQGQLNESKQWFEKVLEKDPSNTWSVYGIATIYADQGDDTKALDWLEKAINIDPSVKAVAAEQDHFERFHNNARFKILVGL
;
A
#
# COMPACT_ATOMS: atom_id res chain seq x y z
N MET A 1 -19.36 1.15 8.20
CA MET A 1 -18.01 1.19 7.61
C MET A 1 -17.00 1.29 8.74
N LYS A 2 -16.48 0.15 9.20
CA LYS A 2 -15.47 0.08 10.26
C LYS A 2 -14.14 -0.33 9.64
N TYR A 3 -13.18 0.54 9.78
CA TYR A 3 -11.72 0.42 9.73
C TYR A 3 -11.07 -0.61 8.79
N ILE A 4 -10.54 -0.10 7.66
CA ILE A 4 -9.44 -0.76 6.96
C ILE A 4 -8.17 -0.52 7.79
N LEU A 5 -7.83 -1.46 8.69
CA LEU A 5 -6.54 -1.44 9.39
C LEU A 5 -5.49 -2.09 8.47
N LEU A 6 -4.69 -1.24 7.85
CA LEU A 6 -3.53 -1.68 7.06
C LEU A 6 -2.36 -1.91 8.02
N CYS A 7 -2.07 -3.16 8.39
CA CYS A 7 -0.83 -3.50 9.08
C CYS A 7 0.34 -3.50 8.09
N ILE A 8 1.17 -2.46 8.15
CA ILE A 8 2.48 -2.44 7.47
C ILE A 8 3.53 -2.82 8.51
N CYS A 9 4.09 -4.04 8.41
CA CYS A 9 5.22 -4.46 9.23
C CYS A 9 6.50 -3.75 8.79
N LEU A 10 7.09 -2.98 9.72
CA LEU A 10 8.44 -2.44 9.62
C LEU A 10 9.46 -3.51 10.01
N LEU A 11 10.36 -3.85 9.09
CA LEU A 11 11.61 -4.57 9.42
C LEU A 11 12.63 -3.58 9.99
N SER A 12 12.95 -3.76 11.28
CA SER A 12 14.06 -3.11 11.95
C SER A 12 15.32 -3.98 11.83
N LEU A 13 16.36 -3.49 11.17
CA LEU A 13 17.71 -4.03 11.23
C LEU A 13 18.53 -3.20 12.21
N LEU A 14 18.83 -3.78 13.38
CA LEU A 14 19.84 -3.31 14.31
C LEU A 14 21.20 -3.93 13.93
N GLY A 15 22.13 -3.09 13.56
CA GLY A 15 23.54 -3.44 13.43
C GLY A 15 24.37 -2.57 14.37
N CYS A 16 24.89 -3.16 15.43
CA CYS A 16 25.80 -2.52 16.38
C CYS A 16 27.23 -2.76 15.93
N GLY A 17 28.03 -1.73 15.74
CA GLY A 17 29.46 -1.80 15.50
C GLY A 17 30.14 -0.55 16.02
N THR A 18 30.85 -0.70 17.15
CA THR A 18 31.69 0.33 17.77
C THR A 18 33.04 0.40 17.06
N ASP A 19 33.42 1.56 16.55
CA ASP A 19 34.83 1.94 16.39
C ASP A 19 34.99 3.45 16.52
N THR A 20 35.68 3.83 17.58
CA THR A 20 36.13 5.18 17.90
C THR A 20 37.33 5.55 17.05
N LYS A 21 37.18 6.46 16.10
CA LYS A 21 38.27 7.27 15.57
C LYS A 21 37.84 8.71 15.42
N THR A 22 38.49 9.57 16.16
CA THR A 22 38.48 11.04 16.06
C THR A 22 38.61 11.45 14.61
N GLN A 23 37.58 12.02 14.05
CA GLN A 23 37.64 12.64 12.72
C GLN A 23 37.08 14.04 12.79
N GLN A 24 37.95 14.94 12.38
CA GLN A 24 37.79 16.36 12.23
C GLN A 24 36.48 16.72 11.54
N ASP A 25 35.66 17.58 12.17
CA ASP A 25 34.39 18.09 11.64
C ASP A 25 34.62 18.93 10.37
N THR A 26 34.60 18.24 9.24
CA THR A 26 34.28 18.90 7.96
C THR A 26 32.82 18.69 7.68
N LYS A 27 31.99 19.65 8.03
CA LYS A 27 30.58 19.72 7.63
C LYS A 27 30.52 19.58 6.10
N PRO A 28 29.89 18.51 5.54
CA PRO A 28 29.80 18.39 4.09
C PRO A 28 28.97 19.56 3.56
N THR A 29 29.54 20.31 2.64
CA THR A 29 28.82 21.37 1.93
C THR A 29 27.91 20.70 0.92
N THR A 30 26.71 20.29 1.38
CA THR A 30 25.66 19.76 0.52
C THR A 30 25.26 20.83 -0.48
N THR A 31 25.25 20.51 -1.76
CA THR A 31 24.82 21.48 -2.78
C THR A 31 23.32 21.78 -2.61
N ALA A 32 22.87 22.96 -3.03
CA ALA A 32 21.45 23.33 -2.94
C ALA A 32 20.54 22.30 -3.61
N ASN A 33 21.02 21.62 -4.64
CA ASN A 33 20.29 20.58 -5.36
C ASN A 33 20.17 19.27 -4.55
N GLU A 34 21.21 18.92 -3.78
CA GLU A 34 21.18 17.75 -2.88
C GLU A 34 20.27 18.01 -1.67
N GLN A 35 20.26 19.24 -1.15
CA GLN A 35 19.34 19.64 -0.08
C GLN A 35 17.90 19.59 -0.53
N ALA A 36 17.57 20.14 -1.70
CA ALA A 36 16.22 20.09 -2.27
C ALA A 36 15.73 18.65 -2.49
N LYS A 37 16.61 17.75 -2.98
CA LYS A 37 16.30 16.34 -3.13
C LYS A 37 16.05 15.66 -1.79
N THR A 38 16.88 15.95 -0.79
CA THR A 38 16.73 15.37 0.57
C THR A 38 15.41 15.81 1.22
N GLU A 39 15.03 17.08 1.08
CA GLU A 39 13.76 17.60 1.60
C GLU A 39 12.56 16.97 0.90
N GLN A 40 12.64 16.77 -0.41
CA GLN A 40 11.62 16.12 -1.20
C GLN A 40 11.43 14.65 -0.81
N ASP A 41 12.53 13.91 -0.65
CA ASP A 41 12.50 12.51 -0.18
C ASP A 41 11.90 12.43 1.23
N ALA A 42 12.22 13.38 2.12
CA ALA A 42 11.66 13.47 3.46
C ALA A 42 10.15 13.72 3.45
N ARG A 43 9.63 14.59 2.56
CA ARG A 43 8.18 14.83 2.41
C ARG A 43 7.43 13.57 1.93
N VAL A 44 7.98 12.86 0.94
CA VAL A 44 7.39 11.61 0.47
C VAL A 44 7.36 10.56 1.57
N MET A 45 8.43 10.46 2.37
CA MET A 45 8.46 9.56 3.53
C MET A 45 7.41 9.94 4.58
N ALA A 46 7.27 11.23 4.89
CA ALA A 46 6.25 11.74 5.81
C ALA A 46 4.83 11.45 5.29
N ALA A 47 4.58 11.62 3.98
CA ALA A 47 3.32 11.27 3.34
C ALA A 47 3.01 9.76 3.44
N LYS A 48 4.01 8.90 3.18
CA LYS A 48 3.87 7.44 3.32
C LYS A 48 3.58 7.03 4.78
N GLN A 49 4.25 7.66 5.73
CA GLN A 49 4.02 7.41 7.17
C GLN A 49 2.62 7.87 7.60
N ALA A 50 2.17 9.06 7.21
CA ALA A 50 0.84 9.57 7.48
C ALA A 50 -0.24 8.67 6.87
N LEU A 51 -0.04 8.21 5.62
CA LEU A 51 -0.94 7.24 4.96
C LEU A 51 -1.05 5.95 5.77
N SER A 52 0.08 5.40 6.23
CA SER A 52 0.10 4.15 7.01
C SER A 52 -0.53 4.27 8.39
N SER A 53 -0.51 5.46 8.98
CA SER A 53 -1.18 5.76 10.26
C SER A 53 -2.66 6.15 10.12
N GLY A 54 -3.19 6.22 8.88
CA GLY A 54 -4.57 6.62 8.61
C GLY A 54 -4.80 8.13 8.61
N ASP A 55 -3.77 8.94 8.74
CA ASP A 55 -3.86 10.41 8.63
C ASP A 55 -3.81 10.82 7.15
N TYR A 56 -4.94 10.57 6.45
CA TYR A 56 -5.02 10.81 5.01
C TYR A 56 -4.89 12.29 4.67
N ALA A 57 -5.37 13.19 5.53
CA ALA A 57 -5.27 14.63 5.31
C ALA A 57 -3.80 15.07 5.28
N LYS A 58 -3.01 14.64 6.25
CA LYS A 58 -1.57 14.91 6.30
C LYS A 58 -0.81 14.24 5.14
N ALA A 59 -1.18 13.01 4.78
CA ALA A 59 -0.56 12.34 3.63
C ALA A 59 -0.79 13.13 2.33
N ILE A 60 -1.98 13.68 2.11
CA ILE A 60 -2.32 14.53 0.96
C ILE A 60 -1.53 15.83 0.99
N GLU A 61 -1.40 16.48 2.15
CA GLU A 61 -0.65 17.73 2.33
C GLU A 61 0.82 17.55 1.97
N GLU A 62 1.50 16.58 2.59
CA GLU A 62 2.92 16.32 2.36
C GLU A 62 3.23 15.91 0.92
N ALA A 63 2.40 15.03 0.34
CA ALA A 63 2.53 14.64 -1.05
C ALA A 63 2.28 15.81 -2.01
N THR A 64 1.32 16.70 -1.70
CA THR A 64 1.06 17.90 -2.51
C THR A 64 2.24 18.86 -2.47
N ALA A 65 2.86 19.06 -1.31
CA ALA A 65 4.07 19.87 -1.19
C ALA A 65 5.22 19.27 -2.02
N SER A 66 5.40 17.94 -1.96
CA SER A 66 6.41 17.25 -2.76
C SER A 66 6.17 17.39 -4.27
N ILE A 67 4.92 17.32 -4.74
CA ILE A 67 4.55 17.52 -6.16
C ILE A 67 4.81 18.96 -6.59
N LYS A 68 4.57 19.93 -5.70
CA LYS A 68 4.87 21.36 -5.98
C LYS A 68 6.36 21.57 -6.23
N ASP A 69 7.21 20.93 -5.44
CA ASP A 69 8.66 21.01 -5.56
C ASP A 69 9.19 20.23 -6.77
N ASN A 70 8.58 19.08 -7.08
CA ASN A 70 8.87 18.26 -8.26
C ASN A 70 7.60 17.71 -8.91
N PRO A 71 7.10 18.32 -9.99
CA PRO A 71 5.91 17.90 -10.71
C PRO A 71 5.99 16.51 -11.37
N ASN A 72 7.16 15.86 -11.34
CA ASN A 72 7.36 14.51 -11.88
C ASN A 72 7.62 13.47 -10.77
N ASN A 73 7.34 13.79 -9.51
CA ASN A 73 7.52 12.85 -8.41
C ASN A 73 6.44 11.76 -8.43
N VAL A 74 6.82 10.58 -8.95
CA VAL A 74 5.97 9.39 -9.07
C VAL A 74 5.37 8.98 -7.73
N ASP A 75 6.23 8.84 -6.71
CA ASP A 75 5.83 8.40 -5.38
C ASP A 75 4.84 9.36 -4.72
N ALA A 76 5.05 10.66 -4.89
CA ALA A 76 4.16 11.67 -4.33
C ALA A 76 2.76 11.61 -4.97
N TYR A 77 2.66 11.45 -6.30
CA TYR A 77 1.37 11.22 -6.96
C TYR A 77 0.72 9.93 -6.50
N SER A 78 1.49 8.85 -6.39
CA SER A 78 0.98 7.54 -5.96
C SER A 78 0.40 7.58 -4.54
N VAL A 79 1.13 8.17 -3.60
CA VAL A 79 0.69 8.33 -2.21
C VAL A 79 -0.51 9.26 -2.12
N ARG A 80 -0.46 10.44 -2.79
CA ARG A 80 -1.59 11.38 -2.78
C ARG A 80 -2.84 10.77 -3.34
N GLY A 81 -2.72 10.07 -4.46
CA GLY A 81 -3.85 9.41 -5.10
C GLY A 81 -4.52 8.39 -4.19
N PHE A 82 -3.75 7.53 -3.56
CA PHE A 82 -4.31 6.53 -2.65
C PHE A 82 -4.88 7.17 -1.37
N ALA A 83 -4.17 8.13 -0.77
CA ALA A 83 -4.67 8.87 0.40
C ALA A 83 -5.98 9.63 0.09
N THR A 84 -6.06 10.28 -1.08
CA THR A 84 -7.25 11.00 -1.53
C THR A 84 -8.44 10.06 -1.72
N ALA A 85 -8.21 8.87 -2.29
CA ALA A 85 -9.26 7.86 -2.44
C ALA A 85 -9.76 7.34 -1.09
N LEU A 86 -8.85 7.06 -0.14
CA LEU A 86 -9.20 6.65 1.22
C LEU A 86 -9.92 7.76 2.00
N ASN A 87 -9.62 9.03 1.70
CA ASN A 87 -10.29 10.19 2.26
C ASN A 87 -11.66 10.49 1.62
N GLY A 88 -12.13 9.64 0.70
CA GLY A 88 -13.47 9.66 0.11
C GLY A 88 -13.56 10.19 -1.32
N ASP A 89 -12.52 10.80 -1.89
CA ASP A 89 -12.53 11.26 -3.29
C ASP A 89 -11.79 10.26 -4.20
N THR A 90 -12.46 9.16 -4.50
CA THR A 90 -11.91 8.10 -5.34
C THR A 90 -11.65 8.54 -6.79
N THR A 91 -12.38 9.56 -7.27
CA THR A 91 -12.20 10.09 -8.64
C THR A 91 -10.87 10.84 -8.77
N LYS A 92 -10.60 11.77 -7.85
CA LYS A 92 -9.30 12.46 -7.83
C LYS A 92 -8.17 11.51 -7.47
N GLY A 93 -8.41 10.57 -6.55
CA GLY A 93 -7.45 9.53 -6.22
C GLY A 93 -7.01 8.72 -7.43
N LEU A 94 -7.97 8.30 -8.29
CA LEU A 94 -7.67 7.59 -9.52
C LEU A 94 -6.87 8.45 -10.53
N ALA A 95 -7.18 9.74 -10.63
CA ALA A 95 -6.44 10.65 -11.52
C ALA A 95 -4.96 10.74 -11.13
N ASP A 96 -4.66 10.87 -9.84
CA ASP A 96 -3.29 10.92 -9.35
C ASP A 96 -2.55 9.58 -9.50
N THR A 97 -3.19 8.44 -9.19
CA THR A 97 -2.55 7.13 -9.38
C THR A 97 -2.29 6.83 -10.87
N LYS A 98 -3.18 7.26 -11.77
CA LYS A 98 -2.92 7.21 -13.23
C LYS A 98 -1.75 8.10 -13.62
N LYS A 99 -1.66 9.33 -13.07
CA LYS A 99 -0.53 10.22 -13.34
C LYS A 99 0.80 9.60 -12.88
N ALA A 100 0.82 8.94 -11.72
CA ALA A 100 1.97 8.22 -11.24
C ALA A 100 2.36 7.07 -12.20
N TYR A 101 1.37 6.31 -12.69
CA TYR A 101 1.59 5.25 -13.67
C TYR A 101 2.14 5.79 -15.01
N ASP A 102 1.62 6.92 -15.50
CA ASP A 102 2.09 7.55 -16.73
C ASP A 102 3.55 8.04 -16.62
N LEU A 103 3.97 8.45 -15.41
CA LEU A 103 5.33 8.90 -15.13
C LEU A 103 6.31 7.73 -15.02
N ASP A 104 5.90 6.62 -14.40
CA ASP A 104 6.70 5.39 -14.30
C ASP A 104 5.78 4.15 -14.40
N PRO A 105 5.59 3.62 -15.62
CA PRO A 105 4.77 2.44 -15.86
C PRO A 105 5.32 1.14 -15.26
N ASN A 106 6.54 1.14 -14.72
CA ASN A 106 7.16 -0.06 -14.13
C ASN A 106 7.14 -0.07 -12.60
N ASN A 107 6.63 0.97 -11.96
CA ASN A 107 6.56 1.06 -10.51
C ASN A 107 5.45 0.14 -9.96
N VAL A 108 5.85 -0.99 -9.38
CA VAL A 108 4.94 -2.02 -8.86
C VAL A 108 4.06 -1.50 -7.71
N ALA A 109 4.58 -0.58 -6.87
CA ALA A 109 3.78 0.03 -5.81
C ALA A 109 2.58 0.81 -6.38
N ASN A 110 2.73 1.40 -7.56
CA ASN A 110 1.65 2.05 -8.28
C ASN A 110 0.54 1.08 -8.71
N TYR A 111 0.91 -0.14 -9.14
CA TYR A 111 -0.09 -1.15 -9.52
C TYR A 111 -0.98 -1.51 -8.33
N TYR A 112 -0.37 -1.69 -7.15
CA TYR A 112 -1.12 -1.96 -5.92
C TYR A 112 -2.07 -0.81 -5.58
N ASN A 113 -1.60 0.43 -5.61
CA ASN A 113 -2.43 1.60 -5.31
C ASN A 113 -3.55 1.77 -6.35
N MET A 114 -3.29 1.52 -7.64
CA MET A 114 -4.33 1.48 -8.68
C MET A 114 -5.40 0.43 -8.37
N ALA A 115 -4.97 -0.80 -8.00
CA ALA A 115 -5.89 -1.87 -7.63
C ALA A 115 -6.79 -1.45 -6.46
N MET A 116 -6.20 -0.86 -5.42
CA MET A 116 -6.95 -0.41 -4.24
C MET A 116 -7.93 0.71 -4.58
N VAL A 117 -7.53 1.69 -5.40
CA VAL A 117 -8.43 2.79 -5.78
C VAL A 117 -9.61 2.28 -6.64
N TYR A 118 -9.37 1.38 -7.59
CA TYR A 118 -10.45 0.75 -8.35
C TYR A 118 -11.39 -0.06 -7.44
N LYS A 119 -10.84 -0.75 -6.43
CA LYS A 119 -11.66 -1.46 -5.45
C LYS A 119 -12.56 -0.52 -4.65
N LEU A 120 -12.03 0.61 -4.18
CA LEU A 120 -12.80 1.66 -3.49
C LEU A 120 -13.91 2.27 -4.37
N GLN A 121 -13.76 2.24 -5.70
CA GLN A 121 -14.80 2.64 -6.65
C GLN A 121 -15.81 1.52 -6.94
N GLY A 122 -15.66 0.33 -6.37
CA GLY A 122 -16.48 -0.84 -6.70
C GLY A 122 -16.18 -1.46 -8.07
N GLN A 123 -15.12 -1.00 -8.76
CA GLN A 123 -14.68 -1.54 -10.05
C GLN A 123 -13.81 -2.78 -9.82
N LEU A 124 -14.46 -3.87 -9.38
CA LEU A 124 -13.78 -5.07 -8.88
C LEU A 124 -12.98 -5.80 -9.95
N ASN A 125 -13.42 -5.78 -11.20
CA ASN A 125 -12.70 -6.44 -12.31
C ASN A 125 -11.41 -5.69 -12.64
N GLU A 126 -11.44 -4.37 -12.72
CA GLU A 126 -10.27 -3.52 -12.94
C GLU A 126 -9.30 -3.63 -11.76
N SER A 127 -9.81 -3.62 -10.54
CA SER A 127 -9.01 -3.84 -9.33
C SER A 127 -8.25 -5.18 -9.41
N LYS A 128 -8.94 -6.27 -9.76
CA LYS A 128 -8.32 -7.59 -9.90
C LYS A 128 -7.20 -7.59 -10.94
N GLN A 129 -7.42 -6.99 -12.12
CA GLN A 129 -6.40 -6.91 -13.16
C GLN A 129 -5.13 -6.18 -12.67
N TRP A 130 -5.27 -5.14 -11.85
CA TRP A 130 -4.13 -4.43 -11.31
C TRP A 130 -3.41 -5.22 -10.22
N PHE A 131 -4.12 -5.96 -9.36
CA PHE A 131 -3.48 -6.91 -8.44
C PHE A 131 -2.75 -8.03 -9.19
N GLU A 132 -3.32 -8.56 -10.27
CA GLU A 132 -2.67 -9.56 -11.12
C GLU A 132 -1.36 -9.02 -11.72
N LYS A 133 -1.31 -7.74 -12.16
CA LYS A 133 -0.07 -7.09 -12.59
C LYS A 133 0.99 -7.00 -11.48
N VAL A 134 0.58 -6.79 -10.23
CA VAL A 134 1.53 -6.89 -9.10
C VAL A 134 2.10 -8.29 -9.03
N LEU A 135 1.24 -9.32 -9.09
CA LEU A 135 1.64 -10.72 -8.97
C LEU A 135 2.48 -11.22 -10.15
N GLU A 136 2.39 -10.60 -11.34
CA GLU A 136 3.31 -10.85 -12.45
C GLU A 136 4.76 -10.44 -12.13
N LYS A 137 4.94 -9.43 -11.29
CA LYS A 137 6.26 -8.92 -10.87
C LYS A 137 6.73 -9.52 -9.54
N ASP A 138 5.81 -9.72 -8.61
CA ASP A 138 6.04 -10.29 -7.28
C ASP A 138 4.93 -11.31 -6.96
N PRO A 139 5.11 -12.59 -7.36
CA PRO A 139 4.14 -13.65 -7.12
C PRO A 139 3.87 -13.93 -5.63
N SER A 140 4.75 -13.47 -4.74
CA SER A 140 4.66 -13.62 -3.29
C SER A 140 4.04 -12.42 -2.58
N ASN A 141 3.54 -11.43 -3.31
CA ASN A 141 2.92 -10.26 -2.73
C ASN A 141 1.62 -10.61 -2.01
N THR A 142 1.73 -10.85 -0.71
CA THR A 142 0.64 -11.31 0.17
C THR A 142 -0.61 -10.46 0.04
N TRP A 143 -0.44 -9.12 0.05
CA TRP A 143 -1.58 -8.20 0.06
C TRP A 143 -2.31 -8.12 -1.27
N SER A 144 -1.62 -8.39 -2.38
CA SER A 144 -2.29 -8.52 -3.69
C SER A 144 -3.04 -9.84 -3.81
N VAL A 145 -2.48 -10.95 -3.30
CA VAL A 145 -3.19 -12.24 -3.21
C VAL A 145 -4.42 -12.11 -2.32
N TYR A 146 -4.29 -11.49 -1.15
CA TYR A 146 -5.40 -11.21 -0.24
C TYR A 146 -6.44 -10.27 -0.86
N GLY A 147 -5.99 -9.23 -1.58
CA GLY A 147 -6.88 -8.32 -2.30
C GLY A 147 -7.78 -9.03 -3.32
N ILE A 148 -7.23 -10.02 -4.05
CA ILE A 148 -8.02 -10.85 -4.97
C ILE A 148 -9.01 -11.74 -4.19
N ALA A 149 -8.63 -12.28 -3.02
CA ALA A 149 -9.54 -13.04 -2.18
C ALA A 149 -10.74 -12.19 -1.75
N THR A 150 -10.51 -10.97 -1.31
CA THR A 150 -11.60 -10.05 -0.92
C THR A 150 -12.48 -9.64 -2.09
N ILE A 151 -11.93 -9.51 -3.31
CA ILE A 151 -12.72 -9.24 -4.51
C ILE A 151 -13.67 -10.40 -4.81
N TYR A 152 -13.20 -11.65 -4.76
CA TYR A 152 -14.08 -12.80 -4.96
C TYR A 152 -15.12 -12.95 -3.84
N ALA A 153 -14.76 -12.61 -2.61
CA ALA A 153 -15.72 -12.53 -1.51
C ALA A 153 -16.82 -11.50 -1.80
N ASP A 154 -16.47 -10.30 -2.24
CA ASP A 154 -17.43 -9.24 -2.60
C ASP A 154 -18.30 -9.60 -3.80
N GLN A 155 -17.77 -10.40 -4.75
CA GLN A 155 -18.49 -10.91 -5.92
C GLN A 155 -19.40 -12.11 -5.61
N GLY A 156 -19.33 -12.70 -4.41
CA GLY A 156 -20.10 -13.87 -4.03
C GLY A 156 -19.52 -15.21 -4.52
N ASP A 157 -18.29 -15.25 -5.04
CA ASP A 157 -17.61 -16.48 -5.42
C ASP A 157 -16.84 -17.05 -4.22
N ASP A 158 -17.59 -17.73 -3.33
CA ASP A 158 -17.08 -18.25 -2.06
C ASP A 158 -15.91 -19.22 -2.24
N THR A 159 -15.97 -20.04 -3.28
CA THR A 159 -14.91 -21.03 -3.55
C THR A 159 -13.60 -20.33 -3.86
N LYS A 160 -13.61 -19.40 -4.82
CA LYS A 160 -12.40 -18.65 -5.18
C LYS A 160 -11.94 -17.74 -4.06
N ALA A 161 -12.86 -17.12 -3.31
CA ALA A 161 -12.50 -16.30 -2.16
C ALA A 161 -11.66 -17.09 -1.15
N LEU A 162 -12.09 -18.30 -0.80
CA LEU A 162 -11.38 -19.18 0.14
C LEU A 162 -10.09 -19.75 -0.45
N ASP A 163 -10.04 -20.06 -1.75
CA ASP A 163 -8.83 -20.53 -2.42
C ASP A 163 -7.73 -19.45 -2.44
N TRP A 164 -8.11 -18.21 -2.71
CA TRP A 164 -7.17 -17.09 -2.69
C TRP A 164 -6.79 -16.69 -1.28
N LEU A 165 -7.70 -16.78 -0.31
CA LEU A 165 -7.39 -16.56 1.11
C LEU A 165 -6.37 -17.58 1.62
N GLU A 166 -6.55 -18.85 1.29
CA GLU A 166 -5.60 -19.92 1.66
C GLU A 166 -4.20 -19.66 1.08
N LYS A 167 -4.12 -19.21 -0.19
CA LYS A 167 -2.85 -18.79 -0.79
C LYS A 167 -2.19 -17.64 -0.02
N ALA A 168 -2.96 -16.62 0.35
CA ALA A 168 -2.44 -15.48 1.12
C ALA A 168 -1.91 -15.93 2.50
N ILE A 169 -2.64 -16.78 3.21
CA ILE A 169 -2.25 -17.35 4.51
C ILE A 169 -0.99 -18.21 4.40
N ASN A 170 -0.83 -18.95 3.31
CA ASN A 170 0.36 -19.78 3.08
C ASN A 170 1.61 -18.93 2.81
N ILE A 171 1.46 -17.73 2.23
CA ILE A 171 2.56 -16.77 2.06
C ILE A 171 2.86 -16.08 3.39
N ASP A 172 1.83 -15.58 4.08
CA ASP A 172 1.98 -14.90 5.36
C ASP A 172 0.85 -15.29 6.32
N PRO A 173 1.15 -16.09 7.36
CA PRO A 173 0.17 -16.52 8.35
C PRO A 173 -0.49 -15.39 9.14
N SER A 174 0.06 -14.17 9.15
CA SER A 174 -0.54 -13.01 9.82
C SER A 174 -1.88 -12.59 9.20
N VAL A 175 -2.11 -12.96 7.93
CA VAL A 175 -3.38 -12.76 7.21
C VAL A 175 -4.57 -13.39 7.92
N LYS A 176 -4.39 -14.45 8.71
CA LYS A 176 -5.46 -15.12 9.47
C LYS A 176 -6.23 -14.15 10.36
N ALA A 177 -5.48 -13.36 11.16
CA ALA A 177 -6.08 -12.41 12.07
C ALA A 177 -6.81 -11.29 11.30
N VAL A 178 -6.21 -10.81 10.21
CA VAL A 178 -6.82 -9.79 9.36
C VAL A 178 -8.14 -10.30 8.74
N ALA A 179 -8.13 -11.51 8.17
CA ALA A 179 -9.30 -12.09 7.52
C ALA A 179 -10.45 -12.36 8.52
N ALA A 180 -10.12 -12.75 9.76
CA ALA A 180 -11.11 -13.03 10.79
C ALA A 180 -11.91 -11.78 11.21
N GLU A 181 -11.35 -10.56 11.01
CA GLU A 181 -11.95 -9.30 11.45
C GLU A 181 -12.50 -8.44 10.30
N GLN A 182 -12.20 -8.79 9.05
CA GLN A 182 -12.59 -7.98 7.89
C GLN A 182 -14.03 -8.26 7.43
N ASP A 183 -14.78 -7.19 7.16
CA ASP A 183 -16.19 -7.23 6.72
C ASP A 183 -16.40 -8.10 5.47
N HIS A 184 -15.41 -8.14 4.56
CA HIS A 184 -15.45 -8.99 3.35
C HIS A 184 -15.68 -10.46 3.64
N PHE A 185 -15.24 -10.94 4.83
CA PHE A 185 -15.35 -12.33 5.25
C PHE A 185 -16.38 -12.56 6.37
N GLU A 186 -17.16 -11.55 6.79
CA GLU A 186 -18.16 -11.69 7.84
C GLU A 186 -19.15 -12.84 7.56
N ARG A 187 -19.64 -12.95 6.33
CA ARG A 187 -20.55 -14.03 5.92
C ARG A 187 -19.93 -15.43 5.93
N PHE A 188 -18.59 -15.52 5.98
CA PHE A 188 -17.87 -16.80 6.06
C PHE A 188 -17.67 -17.31 7.48
N HIS A 189 -18.03 -16.57 8.53
CA HIS A 189 -17.81 -16.96 9.92
C HIS A 189 -18.53 -18.27 10.30
N ASN A 190 -19.57 -18.67 9.56
CA ASN A 190 -20.22 -19.97 9.72
C ASN A 190 -19.70 -21.06 8.74
N ASN A 191 -18.78 -20.72 7.84
CA ASN A 191 -18.21 -21.67 6.88
C ASN A 191 -17.10 -22.49 7.55
N ALA A 192 -17.21 -23.83 7.49
CA ALA A 192 -16.25 -24.73 8.13
C ALA A 192 -14.81 -24.57 7.60
N ARG A 193 -14.64 -24.39 6.27
CA ARG A 193 -13.31 -24.18 5.66
C ARG A 193 -12.70 -22.87 6.12
N PHE A 194 -13.48 -21.79 6.16
CA PHE A 194 -13.00 -20.50 6.65
C PHE A 194 -12.51 -20.60 8.10
N LYS A 195 -13.29 -21.22 8.99
CA LYS A 195 -12.89 -21.42 10.40
C LYS A 195 -11.55 -22.13 10.51
N ILE A 196 -11.36 -23.18 9.75
CA ILE A 196 -10.08 -23.92 9.73
C ILE A 196 -8.94 -23.00 9.23
N LEU A 197 -9.16 -22.23 8.16
CA LEU A 197 -8.14 -21.36 7.58
C LEU A 197 -7.67 -20.28 8.55
N VAL A 198 -8.60 -19.63 9.26
CA VAL A 198 -8.27 -18.53 10.17
C VAL A 198 -8.01 -18.95 11.61
N GLY A 199 -8.33 -20.21 11.96
CA GLY A 199 -8.08 -20.77 13.30
C GLY A 199 -9.17 -20.43 14.32
N LEU A 200 -10.45 -20.38 13.88
CA LEU A 200 -11.65 -20.17 14.71
C LEU A 200 -12.30 -21.51 15.10
#